data_3e5a2ac79057f08d24875a049f4071e7
#
_entry.id   3e5a2ac79057f08d24875a049f4071e7
#
_cell.length_a   1.000
_cell.length_b   1.000
_cell.length_c   1.000
_cell.angle_alpha   90.00
_cell.angle_beta   90.00
_cell.angle_gamma   90.00
#
_symmetry.space_group_name_H-M   'P 1'
#
loop_
_entity.id
_entity.type
_entity.pdbx_description
1 polymer ?
#
loop_
_entity_poly.entity_id
_entity_poly.type
_entity_poly.pdbx_seq_one_letter_code
_entity_poly.pdbx_strand_id
1 'polypeptide(L)'
;IARKMDIPVSKVRKVLKIAQEPISLETPIGEEEDSHLGDFIEDKSILNPADAVVASNLREITDEVLATLTPREEKVIKMRFGLGTTGSEHTLEEVGQHFAVTRERIRQIEAKALRKLRHPSRSRKLKAFLDGAPR
;
A
#
# COMPACT_ATOMS: atom_id res chain seq x y z
N ILE A 1 -39.82 0.52 18.78
CA ILE A 1 -39.69 0.13 17.35
C ILE A 1 -39.16 -1.30 17.24
N ALA A 2 -37.96 -1.63 17.80
CA ALA A 2 -37.34 -2.95 17.70
C ALA A 2 -38.27 -4.12 18.07
N ARG A 3 -38.96 -3.99 19.24
CA ARG A 3 -39.93 -5.01 19.70
C ARG A 3 -41.16 -5.17 18.78
N LYS A 4 -41.62 -4.06 18.15
CA LYS A 4 -42.78 -4.11 17.22
C LYS A 4 -42.42 -4.69 15.86
N MET A 5 -41.16 -4.60 15.45
CA MET A 5 -40.65 -5.06 14.16
C MET A 5 -39.92 -6.42 14.25
N ASP A 6 -39.78 -6.95 15.44
CA ASP A 6 -39.04 -8.18 15.73
C ASP A 6 -37.62 -8.20 15.13
N ILE A 7 -36.91 -7.07 15.29
CA ILE A 7 -35.54 -6.91 14.81
C ILE A 7 -34.64 -6.44 15.95
N PRO A 8 -33.32 -6.75 15.90
CA PRO A 8 -32.35 -6.29 16.91
C PRO A 8 -32.27 -4.77 17.00
N VAL A 9 -32.14 -4.23 18.22
CA VAL A 9 -32.00 -2.78 18.48
C VAL A 9 -30.83 -2.17 17.69
N SER A 10 -29.74 -2.91 17.52
CA SER A 10 -28.58 -2.50 16.71
C SER A 10 -28.94 -2.21 15.27
N LYS A 11 -29.81 -3.02 14.67
CA LYS A 11 -30.30 -2.84 13.30
C LYS A 11 -31.19 -1.60 13.18
N VAL A 12 -32.08 -1.35 14.16
CA VAL A 12 -32.90 -0.12 14.20
C VAL A 12 -32.00 1.12 14.27
N ARG A 13 -31.00 1.14 15.17
CA ARG A 13 -30.05 2.26 15.27
C ARG A 13 -29.28 2.49 13.97
N LYS A 14 -28.89 1.43 13.28
CA LYS A 14 -28.20 1.52 11.99
C LYS A 14 -29.08 2.14 10.91
N VAL A 15 -30.36 1.75 10.85
CA VAL A 15 -31.33 2.32 9.89
C VAL A 15 -31.62 3.78 10.21
N LEU A 16 -31.80 4.15 11.50
CA LEU A 16 -31.99 5.55 11.89
C LEU A 16 -30.77 6.43 11.52
N LYS A 17 -29.56 5.89 11.57
CA LYS A 17 -28.35 6.61 11.15
C LYS A 17 -28.28 6.80 9.62
N ILE A 18 -28.78 5.83 8.85
CA ILE A 18 -28.84 5.91 7.38
C ILE A 18 -29.95 6.87 6.92
N ALA A 19 -31.01 7.02 7.71
CA ALA A 19 -32.13 7.91 7.42
C ALA A 19 -31.81 9.41 7.61
N GLN A 20 -30.62 9.75 8.14
CA GLN A 20 -30.20 11.16 8.24
C GLN A 20 -29.94 11.72 6.84
N GLU A 21 -30.55 12.84 6.54
CA GLU A 21 -30.30 13.56 5.28
C GLU A 21 -28.85 14.03 5.20
N PRO A 22 -28.21 13.93 4.02
CA PRO A 22 -26.86 14.46 3.82
C PRO A 22 -26.88 15.98 3.87
N ILE A 23 -25.88 16.55 4.53
CA ILE A 23 -25.68 18.00 4.58
C ILE A 23 -24.97 18.44 3.28
N SER A 24 -25.42 19.55 2.68
CA SER A 24 -24.78 20.10 1.49
C SER A 24 -23.39 20.64 1.83
N LEU A 25 -22.43 20.42 0.95
CA LEU A 25 -21.08 21.00 1.05
C LEU A 25 -21.08 22.53 0.84
N GLU A 26 -22.12 23.07 0.19
CA GLU A 26 -22.32 24.50 -0.03
C GLU A 26 -23.01 25.20 1.15
N THR A 27 -23.25 24.48 2.26
CA THR A 27 -23.83 25.11 3.45
C THR A 27 -22.86 26.16 3.99
N PRO A 28 -23.28 27.43 4.11
CA PRO A 28 -22.41 28.48 4.63
C PRO A 28 -22.10 28.24 6.10
N ILE A 29 -20.86 28.53 6.50
CA ILE A 29 -20.38 28.39 7.88
C ILE A 29 -19.97 29.77 8.39
N GLY A 30 -20.61 30.23 9.46
CA GLY A 30 -20.36 31.54 10.08
C GLY A 30 -21.30 32.62 9.54
N GLU A 31 -21.00 33.89 9.89
CA GLU A 31 -21.76 35.05 9.47
C GLU A 31 -21.29 35.65 8.13
N GLU A 32 -20.15 35.19 7.60
CA GLU A 32 -19.58 35.58 6.33
C GLU A 32 -20.00 34.59 5.24
N GLU A 33 -20.61 35.11 4.16
CA GLU A 33 -21.15 34.30 3.05
C GLU A 33 -20.09 33.57 2.21
N ASP A 34 -18.79 33.84 2.43
CA ASP A 34 -17.68 33.34 1.63
C ASP A 34 -17.12 31.99 2.10
N SER A 35 -17.55 31.47 3.25
CA SER A 35 -17.03 30.20 3.80
C SER A 35 -18.08 29.09 3.77
N HIS A 36 -17.77 28.00 3.06
CA HIS A 36 -18.67 26.85 2.91
C HIS A 36 -18.13 25.61 3.63
N LEU A 37 -18.99 24.68 3.99
CA LEU A 37 -18.62 23.43 4.67
C LEU A 37 -17.55 22.65 3.87
N GLY A 38 -17.61 22.70 2.54
CA GLY A 38 -16.66 22.05 1.66
C GLY A 38 -15.21 22.51 1.83
N ASP A 39 -15.01 23.80 2.19
CA ASP A 39 -13.67 24.41 2.36
C ASP A 39 -12.91 23.84 3.57
N PHE A 40 -13.62 23.27 4.53
CA PHE A 40 -13.05 22.66 5.74
C PHE A 40 -12.79 21.16 5.60
N ILE A 41 -13.17 20.56 4.48
CA ILE A 41 -12.97 19.13 4.24
C ILE A 41 -11.66 18.92 3.49
N GLU A 42 -10.66 18.40 4.17
CA GLU A 42 -9.37 18.06 3.57
C GLU A 42 -9.49 16.88 2.60
N ASP A 43 -8.96 17.04 1.40
CA ASP A 43 -8.82 15.94 0.44
C ASP A 43 -7.65 15.02 0.84
N LYS A 44 -7.97 13.90 1.45
CA LYS A 44 -7.01 12.88 1.87
C LYS A 44 -6.54 11.96 0.72
N SER A 45 -7.09 12.11 -0.47
CA SER A 45 -6.69 11.32 -1.65
C SER A 45 -5.44 11.90 -2.33
N ILE A 46 -5.15 13.17 -2.09
CA ILE A 46 -3.95 13.83 -2.63
C ILE A 46 -2.72 13.38 -1.85
N LEU A 47 -1.79 12.75 -2.56
CA LEU A 47 -0.52 12.34 -1.98
C LEU A 47 0.32 13.56 -1.60
N ASN A 48 0.77 13.63 -0.35
CA ASN A 48 1.67 14.70 0.10
C ASN A 48 2.97 14.67 -0.72
N PRO A 49 3.44 15.79 -1.29
CA PRO A 49 4.68 15.86 -2.03
C PRO A 49 5.90 15.29 -1.28
N ALA A 50 5.98 15.49 0.04
CA ALA A 50 7.05 14.92 0.87
C ALA A 50 7.00 13.38 0.87
N ASP A 51 5.82 12.79 1.00
CA ASP A 51 5.64 11.33 0.98
C ASP A 51 5.94 10.75 -0.40
N ALA A 52 5.62 11.48 -1.47
CA ALA A 52 5.97 11.10 -2.84
C ALA A 52 7.50 11.02 -3.05
N VAL A 53 8.26 11.98 -2.50
CA VAL A 53 9.72 11.97 -2.54
C VAL A 53 10.29 10.81 -1.74
N VAL A 54 9.78 10.55 -0.54
CA VAL A 54 10.19 9.40 0.29
C VAL A 54 9.95 8.09 -0.44
N ALA A 55 8.78 7.92 -1.08
CA ALA A 55 8.45 6.73 -1.86
C ALA A 55 9.39 6.55 -3.08
N SER A 56 9.73 7.65 -3.77
CA SER A 56 10.68 7.63 -4.89
C SER A 56 12.08 7.23 -4.44
N ASN A 57 12.57 7.82 -3.35
CA ASN A 57 13.87 7.49 -2.78
C ASN A 57 13.95 6.02 -2.31
N LEU A 58 12.86 5.52 -1.68
CA LEU A 58 12.78 4.12 -1.28
C LEU A 58 12.87 3.18 -2.49
N ARG A 59 12.20 3.53 -3.60
CA ARG A 59 12.28 2.75 -4.85
C ARG A 59 13.69 2.73 -5.40
N GLU A 60 14.36 3.87 -5.47
CA GLU A 60 15.73 3.98 -5.98
C GLU A 60 16.70 3.15 -5.14
N ILE A 61 16.65 3.28 -3.81
CA ILE A 61 17.52 2.50 -2.91
C ILE A 61 17.20 1.01 -2.98
N THR A 62 15.92 0.64 -3.17
CA THR A 62 15.52 -0.75 -3.37
C THR A 62 16.15 -1.32 -4.65
N ASP A 63 16.11 -0.57 -5.76
CA ASP A 63 16.75 -0.97 -7.02
C ASP A 63 18.27 -1.09 -6.90
N GLU A 64 18.95 -0.16 -6.21
CA GLU A 64 20.38 -0.26 -5.90
C GLU A 64 20.72 -1.54 -5.12
N VAL A 65 19.93 -1.86 -4.09
CA VAL A 65 20.16 -3.04 -3.27
C VAL A 65 19.92 -4.31 -4.08
N LEU A 66 18.88 -4.34 -4.91
CA LEU A 66 18.58 -5.47 -5.79
C LEU A 66 19.67 -5.69 -6.85
N ALA A 67 20.26 -4.61 -7.39
CA ALA A 67 21.38 -4.69 -8.34
C ALA A 67 22.64 -5.36 -7.76
N THR A 68 22.75 -5.50 -6.43
CA THR A 68 23.84 -6.27 -5.79
C THR A 68 23.66 -7.80 -5.86
N LEU A 69 22.50 -8.26 -6.30
CA LEU A 69 22.21 -9.68 -6.53
C LEU A 69 22.68 -10.11 -7.92
N THR A 70 22.66 -11.42 -8.18
CA THR A 70 22.86 -11.90 -9.55
C THR A 70 21.65 -11.50 -10.42
N PRO A 71 21.82 -11.25 -11.73
CA PRO A 71 20.72 -10.85 -12.62
C PRO A 71 19.50 -11.77 -12.56
N ARG A 72 19.75 -13.05 -12.32
CA ARG A 72 18.67 -14.06 -12.21
C ARG A 72 17.94 -13.95 -10.87
N GLU A 73 18.66 -13.76 -9.76
CA GLU A 73 18.08 -13.56 -8.43
C GLU A 73 17.28 -12.25 -8.37
N GLU A 74 17.81 -11.16 -8.91
CA GLU A 74 17.16 -9.86 -9.01
C GLU A 74 15.82 -9.97 -9.77
N LYS A 75 15.83 -10.56 -10.96
CA LYS A 75 14.64 -10.67 -11.80
C LYS A 75 13.56 -11.54 -11.15
N VAL A 76 13.96 -12.63 -10.46
CA VAL A 76 13.03 -13.47 -9.69
C VAL A 76 12.38 -12.65 -8.56
N ILE A 77 13.15 -11.89 -7.79
CA ILE A 77 12.61 -11.04 -6.71
C ILE A 77 11.70 -9.95 -7.27
N LYS A 78 12.13 -9.23 -8.32
CA LYS A 78 11.30 -8.20 -8.95
C LYS A 78 9.95 -8.74 -9.44
N MET A 79 9.91 -9.90 -10.08
CA MET A 79 8.66 -10.52 -10.51
C MET A 79 7.80 -10.99 -9.35
N ARG A 80 8.39 -11.59 -8.31
CA ARG A 80 7.65 -12.10 -7.14
C ARG A 80 6.95 -11.01 -6.35
N PHE A 81 7.62 -9.86 -6.17
CA PHE A 81 7.13 -8.76 -5.32
C PHE A 81 6.60 -7.56 -6.11
N GLY A 82 6.41 -7.70 -7.42
CA GLY A 82 5.88 -6.61 -8.24
C GLY A 82 6.78 -5.38 -8.32
N LEU A 83 8.09 -5.53 -8.09
CA LEU A 83 9.06 -4.42 -8.12
C LEU A 83 9.53 -4.07 -9.55
N GLY A 84 8.93 -4.68 -10.56
CA GLY A 84 9.20 -4.40 -11.96
C GLY A 84 8.35 -3.26 -12.52
N THR A 85 8.51 -3.00 -13.82
CA THR A 85 7.76 -1.97 -14.56
C THR A 85 6.25 -2.22 -14.60
N THR A 86 5.81 -3.46 -14.51
CA THR A 86 4.39 -3.84 -14.53
C THR A 86 3.71 -3.72 -13.17
N GLY A 87 4.48 -3.63 -12.06
CA GLY A 87 3.94 -3.52 -10.70
C GLY A 87 3.10 -4.73 -10.23
N SER A 88 3.01 -5.81 -11.04
CA SER A 88 2.22 -6.99 -10.71
C SER A 88 3.07 -8.06 -10.02
N GLU A 89 2.51 -8.66 -8.96
CA GLU A 89 3.09 -9.81 -8.28
C GLU A 89 2.79 -11.09 -9.08
N HIS A 90 3.78 -11.97 -9.20
CA HIS A 90 3.64 -13.25 -9.87
C HIS A 90 3.81 -14.42 -8.89
N THR A 91 3.10 -15.51 -9.13
CA THR A 91 3.25 -16.74 -8.35
C THR A 91 4.57 -17.44 -8.65
N LEU A 92 5.01 -18.35 -7.77
CA LEU A 92 6.21 -19.15 -8.01
C LEU A 92 6.13 -19.99 -9.30
N GLU A 93 4.92 -20.36 -9.69
CA GLU A 93 4.65 -21.17 -10.87
C GLU A 93 4.80 -20.36 -12.16
N GLU A 94 4.21 -19.16 -12.21
CA GLU A 94 4.34 -18.21 -13.32
C GLU A 94 5.79 -17.79 -13.53
N VAL A 95 6.51 -17.49 -12.45
CA VAL A 95 7.94 -17.17 -12.51
C VAL A 95 8.72 -18.41 -12.99
N GLY A 96 8.35 -19.61 -12.55
CA GLY A 96 8.94 -20.86 -13.02
C GLY A 96 8.77 -21.05 -14.52
N GLN A 97 7.58 -20.82 -15.05
CA GLN A 97 7.28 -20.85 -16.48
C GLN A 97 8.12 -19.83 -17.27
N HIS A 98 8.21 -18.59 -16.76
CA HIS A 98 9.01 -17.53 -17.40
C HIS A 98 10.49 -17.90 -17.52
N PHE A 99 11.07 -18.58 -16.54
CA PHE A 99 12.48 -18.99 -16.53
C PHE A 99 12.71 -20.42 -17.03
N ALA A 100 11.67 -21.14 -17.48
CA ALA A 100 11.70 -22.54 -17.87
C ALA A 100 12.32 -23.45 -16.80
N VAL A 101 11.95 -23.25 -15.52
CA VAL A 101 12.39 -24.02 -14.37
C VAL A 101 11.23 -24.40 -13.46
N THR A 102 11.45 -25.41 -12.61
CA THR A 102 10.43 -25.88 -11.65
C THR A 102 10.13 -24.83 -10.57
N ARG A 103 8.89 -24.84 -10.06
CA ARG A 103 8.45 -24.05 -8.90
C ARG A 103 9.43 -24.14 -7.72
N GLU A 104 9.90 -25.35 -7.41
CA GLU A 104 10.82 -25.57 -6.29
C GLU A 104 12.19 -24.89 -6.54
N ARG A 105 12.64 -24.85 -7.79
CA ARG A 105 13.88 -24.15 -8.14
C ARG A 105 13.74 -22.65 -7.95
N ILE A 106 12.61 -22.05 -8.29
CA ILE A 106 12.34 -20.63 -8.04
C ILE A 106 12.31 -20.37 -6.55
N ARG A 107 11.65 -21.22 -5.73
CA ARG A 107 11.63 -21.10 -4.27
C ARG A 107 13.04 -21.10 -3.66
N GLN A 108 13.94 -21.96 -4.17
CA GLN A 108 15.33 -22.00 -3.71
C GLN A 108 16.09 -20.72 -4.08
N ILE A 109 15.88 -20.19 -5.29
CA ILE A 109 16.50 -18.93 -5.75
C ILE A 109 16.00 -17.77 -4.90
N GLU A 110 14.69 -17.65 -4.68
CA GLU A 110 14.06 -16.65 -3.81
C GLU A 110 14.63 -16.69 -2.39
N ALA A 111 14.65 -17.87 -1.76
CA ALA A 111 15.18 -18.02 -0.39
C ALA A 111 16.66 -17.63 -0.30
N LYS A 112 17.47 -17.97 -1.31
CA LYS A 112 18.87 -17.59 -1.40
C LYS A 112 19.05 -16.09 -1.56
N ALA A 113 18.27 -15.46 -2.44
CA ALA A 113 18.28 -14.03 -2.66
C ALA A 113 17.86 -13.25 -1.39
N LEU A 114 16.78 -13.64 -0.72
CA LEU A 114 16.33 -13.05 0.52
C LEU A 114 17.38 -13.18 1.65
N ARG A 115 18.06 -14.33 1.72
CA ARG A 115 19.16 -14.50 2.69
C ARG A 115 20.32 -13.54 2.43
N LYS A 116 20.66 -13.30 1.15
CA LYS A 116 21.68 -12.31 0.77
C LYS A 116 21.25 -10.89 1.11
N LEU A 117 19.98 -10.54 0.91
CA LEU A 117 19.41 -9.22 1.22
C LEU A 117 19.35 -8.93 2.73
N ARG A 118 19.15 -9.97 3.55
CA ARG A 118 19.18 -9.86 5.03
C ARG A 118 20.55 -9.49 5.59
N HIS A 119 21.61 -9.64 4.82
CA HIS A 119 22.95 -9.30 5.30
C HIS A 119 23.03 -7.83 5.69
N PRO A 120 23.65 -7.45 6.83
CA PRO A 120 23.68 -6.07 7.36
C PRO A 120 24.19 -5.02 6.36
N SER A 121 25.15 -5.40 5.49
CA SER A 121 25.70 -4.48 4.47
C SER A 121 24.66 -4.01 3.45
N ARG A 122 23.57 -4.79 3.23
CA ARG A 122 22.49 -4.47 2.30
C ARG A 122 21.25 -3.98 3.01
N SER A 123 20.87 -4.64 4.10
CA SER A 123 19.65 -4.31 4.86
C SER A 123 19.71 -2.97 5.57
N ARG A 124 20.92 -2.47 5.94
CA ARG A 124 21.09 -1.20 6.66
C ARG A 124 20.51 -0.01 5.88
N LYS A 125 20.70 0.04 4.56
CA LYS A 125 20.16 1.10 3.71
C LYS A 125 18.64 1.17 3.76
N LEU A 126 17.95 0.01 3.69
CA LEU A 126 16.50 -0.09 3.73
C LEU A 126 15.92 0.07 5.14
N LYS A 127 16.67 -0.33 6.17
CA LYS A 127 16.22 -0.25 7.56
C LYS A 127 15.99 1.20 8.02
N ALA A 128 16.76 2.15 7.51
CA ALA A 128 16.59 3.56 7.81
C ALA A 128 15.18 4.09 7.43
N PHE A 129 14.55 3.53 6.41
CA PHE A 129 13.17 3.89 6.03
C PHE A 129 12.11 3.25 6.93
N LEU A 130 12.38 2.08 7.52
CA LEU A 130 11.47 1.45 8.47
C LEU A 130 11.45 2.19 9.82
N ASP A 131 12.61 2.70 10.24
CA ASP A 131 12.75 3.41 11.52
C ASP A 131 12.23 4.86 11.41
N GLY A 132 12.16 5.45 10.22
CA GLY A 132 11.68 6.80 9.95
C GLY A 132 10.26 6.89 9.36
N ALA A 133 9.60 5.77 9.07
CA ALA A 133 8.22 5.79 8.59
C ALA A 133 7.26 6.15 9.72
N PRO A 134 6.43 7.21 9.60
CA PRO A 134 5.39 7.49 10.57
C PRO A 134 4.43 6.29 10.62
N ARG A 135 4.17 5.80 11.82
CA ARG A 135 3.20 4.74 12.09
C ARG A 135 1.78 5.25 11.93
#